data_49d9e20e5b6855b5834c600c54577efd
#
_entry.id   49d9e20e5b6855b5834c600c54577efd
#
_cell.length_a   1.000
_cell.length_b   1.000
_cell.length_c   1.000
_cell.angle_alpha   90.00
_cell.angle_beta   90.00
_cell.angle_gamma   90.00
#
_symmetry.space_group_name_H-M   'P 1'
#
loop_
_entity.id
_entity.type
_entity.pdbx_description
1 polymer ?
#
loop_
_entity_poly.entity_id
_entity_poly.type
_entity_poly.pdbx_seq_one_letter_code
_entity_poly.pdbx_strand_id
1 'polypeptide(L)'
;MRYEGKVIGAITVGSTTAKYIDAKDRLLIGYMANQVALAIIKAQLYKEEKEARLKLSALENISEAGLTTLSIDGMLNEIAQRIASNMNVDWSGIILFEDKHGMMIAERTSNGCSSMKGKSMSNGCGVIYDILVKGKTRVLKKNSLNDVKQHIESEIKSIAIVPINLRQDRACTVAIGKKTAGSFTDKEIQLLELLSSRAAFALENAILFNRLEQSYLDTIESLVKAIEAKDKYTRGHSEQVATLAQEIALVMGLDKDRAERIYTAGLLHDVGKIGISSGVLCKPSTLSPEEYDEIKLHPIKGYEILRPIRSFNDLAEIVLQHHERFDGSGYPRGMHGHDIFFEARVLAVADAYQAMISSRPYRKGLPIEQAILEIRKGAGGQFDPEIAKIFIGMLKQEQKSSRSSKPKNIPSDSTARS
;
A
#
# COMPACT_ATOMS: atom_id res chain seq x y z
N MET A 1 24.60 52.30 14.70
CA MET A 1 23.92 51.21 15.37
C MET A 1 24.80 49.95 15.25
N ARG A 2 25.13 49.35 16.38
CA ARG A 2 25.94 48.10 16.42
C ARG A 2 25.23 47.05 17.26
N TYR A 3 25.39 45.81 16.89
CA TYR A 3 24.92 44.66 17.66
C TYR A 3 26.00 43.58 17.63
N GLU A 4 26.41 43.10 18.78
CA GLU A 4 27.51 42.11 18.94
C GLU A 4 28.78 42.46 18.13
N GLY A 5 29.13 43.71 18.11
CA GLY A 5 30.33 44.21 17.39
C GLY A 5 30.15 44.51 15.90
N LYS A 6 29.05 44.06 15.28
CA LYS A 6 28.75 44.31 13.85
C LYS A 6 27.95 45.60 13.66
N VAL A 7 28.29 46.35 12.60
CA VAL A 7 27.54 47.55 12.22
C VAL A 7 26.30 47.13 11.45
N ILE A 8 25.09 47.46 11.92
CA ILE A 8 23.81 47.12 11.32
C ILE A 8 23.26 48.31 10.52
N GLY A 9 23.60 49.51 10.88
CA GLY A 9 23.15 50.72 10.24
C GLY A 9 23.63 52.00 10.94
N ALA A 10 23.18 53.10 10.47
CA ALA A 10 23.45 54.42 11.04
C ALA A 10 22.16 55.21 11.26
N ILE A 11 22.07 55.95 12.33
CA ILE A 11 21.03 56.95 12.53
C ILE A 11 21.71 58.33 12.40
N THR A 12 21.16 59.19 11.56
CA THR A 12 21.62 60.53 11.40
C THR A 12 20.55 61.48 11.94
N VAL A 13 20.95 62.39 12.78
CA VAL A 13 20.09 63.43 13.34
C VAL A 13 20.64 64.79 12.95
N GLY A 14 19.79 65.61 12.36
CA GLY A 14 20.12 66.98 11.95
C GLY A 14 19.20 67.99 12.62
N SER A 15 19.71 69.21 12.90
CA SER A 15 18.94 70.35 13.37
C SER A 15 18.81 71.39 12.26
N THR A 16 17.63 71.96 12.10
CA THR A 16 17.35 73.06 11.15
C THR A 16 17.72 74.43 11.77
N THR A 17 18.06 74.47 13.06
CA THR A 17 18.51 75.68 13.76
C THR A 17 19.92 75.46 14.23
N ALA A 18 20.70 76.56 14.40
CA ALA A 18 22.10 76.54 14.87
C ALA A 18 22.26 76.09 16.32
N LYS A 19 21.53 75.06 16.75
CA LYS A 19 21.60 74.50 18.08
C LYS A 19 22.60 73.32 18.10
N TYR A 20 23.61 73.46 18.98
CA TYR A 20 24.55 72.34 19.16
C TYR A 20 23.88 71.15 19.86
N ILE A 21 24.15 69.95 19.35
CA ILE A 21 23.75 68.71 19.97
C ILE A 21 24.60 68.54 21.26
N ASP A 22 23.96 68.63 22.40
CA ASP A 22 24.62 68.54 23.70
C ASP A 22 24.92 67.08 24.11
N ALA A 23 25.51 66.87 25.29
CA ALA A 23 25.86 65.51 25.77
C ALA A 23 24.62 64.71 26.12
N LYS A 24 23.50 65.28 26.52
CA LYS A 24 22.24 64.58 26.81
C LYS A 24 21.58 64.14 25.51
N ASP A 25 21.58 64.99 24.46
CA ASP A 25 21.08 64.62 23.15
C ASP A 25 21.85 63.47 22.56
N ARG A 26 23.17 63.42 22.68
CA ARG A 26 24.01 62.29 22.21
C ARG A 26 23.69 61.01 22.96
N LEU A 27 23.47 61.05 24.27
CA LEU A 27 23.10 59.89 25.07
C LEU A 27 21.73 59.36 24.65
N LEU A 28 20.76 60.24 24.47
CA LEU A 28 19.40 59.86 24.00
C LEU A 28 19.43 59.26 22.59
N ILE A 29 20.17 59.88 21.65
CA ILE A 29 20.36 59.34 20.32
C ILE A 29 21.03 57.96 20.34
N GLY A 30 22.03 57.77 21.23
CA GLY A 30 22.69 56.50 21.45
C GLY A 30 21.72 55.42 21.96
N TYR A 31 20.87 55.77 22.92
CA TYR A 31 19.86 54.88 23.45
C TYR A 31 18.82 54.50 22.37
N MET A 32 18.30 55.50 21.63
CA MET A 32 17.37 55.24 20.52
C MET A 32 18.03 54.39 19.44
N ALA A 33 19.27 54.63 19.08
CA ALA A 33 20.02 53.81 18.13
C ALA A 33 20.12 52.34 18.55
N ASN A 34 20.34 52.09 19.84
CA ASN A 34 20.37 50.71 20.36
C ASN A 34 18.99 50.04 20.34
N GLN A 35 17.92 50.80 20.69
CA GLN A 35 16.55 50.23 20.62
C GLN A 35 16.11 49.91 19.16
N VAL A 36 16.43 50.77 18.22
CA VAL A 36 16.17 50.52 16.78
C VAL A 36 17.01 49.34 16.30
N ALA A 37 18.28 49.25 16.70
CA ALA A 37 19.13 48.10 16.36
C ALA A 37 18.51 46.77 16.82
N LEU A 38 18.08 46.74 18.12
CA LEU A 38 17.44 45.57 18.69
C LEU A 38 16.13 45.20 18.01
N ALA A 39 15.31 46.19 17.64
CA ALA A 39 14.07 45.99 16.90
C ALA A 39 14.30 45.39 15.50
N ILE A 40 15.31 45.88 14.77
CA ILE A 40 15.69 45.37 13.47
C ILE A 40 16.13 43.90 13.59
N ILE A 41 16.99 43.57 14.55
CA ILE A 41 17.46 42.19 14.74
C ILE A 41 16.32 41.26 15.15
N LYS A 42 15.45 41.67 16.07
CA LYS A 42 14.28 40.87 16.43
C LYS A 42 13.38 40.61 15.22
N ALA A 43 13.17 41.60 14.37
CA ALA A 43 12.38 41.43 13.15
C ALA A 43 13.06 40.46 12.16
N GLN A 44 14.38 40.50 12.03
CA GLN A 44 15.15 39.57 11.19
C GLN A 44 15.07 38.13 11.73
N LEU A 45 15.34 37.93 13.01
CA LEU A 45 15.27 36.62 13.66
C LEU A 45 13.86 36.00 13.56
N TYR A 46 12.82 36.84 13.82
CA TYR A 46 11.43 36.39 13.66
C TYR A 46 11.12 35.96 12.24
N LYS A 47 11.64 36.69 11.24
CA LYS A 47 11.47 36.31 9.82
C LYS A 47 12.18 34.99 9.50
N GLU A 48 13.40 34.80 9.98
CA GLU A 48 14.19 33.56 9.81
C GLU A 48 13.51 32.37 10.49
N GLU A 49 13.01 32.55 11.71
CA GLU A 49 12.26 31.53 12.45
C GLU A 49 10.98 31.14 11.68
N LYS A 50 10.23 32.11 11.18
CA LYS A 50 9.01 31.87 10.40
C LYS A 50 9.31 31.11 9.12
N GLU A 51 10.37 31.49 8.38
CA GLU A 51 10.81 30.78 7.18
C GLU A 51 11.24 29.33 7.49
N ALA A 52 11.99 29.12 8.58
CA ALA A 52 12.41 27.79 9.03
C ALA A 52 11.20 26.90 9.42
N ARG A 53 10.24 27.47 10.15
CA ARG A 53 9.00 26.80 10.55
C ARG A 53 8.14 26.37 9.37
N LEU A 54 8.01 27.25 8.36
CA LEU A 54 7.30 26.90 7.12
C LEU A 54 7.98 25.78 6.34
N LYS A 55 9.31 25.78 6.26
CA LYS A 55 10.08 24.69 5.65
C LYS A 55 9.86 23.37 6.38
N LEU A 56 9.90 23.38 7.70
CA LEU A 56 9.72 22.18 8.52
C LEU A 56 8.32 21.60 8.32
N SER A 57 7.29 22.43 8.38
CA SER A 57 5.89 22.03 8.13
C SER A 57 5.68 21.45 6.74
N ALA A 58 6.31 22.03 5.71
CA ALA A 58 6.24 21.50 4.34
C ALA A 58 6.89 20.12 4.23
N LEU A 59 7.99 19.86 4.96
CA LEU A 59 8.66 18.57 4.99
C LEU A 59 7.85 17.51 5.72
N GLU A 60 7.26 17.85 6.87
CA GLU A 60 6.37 16.97 7.62
C GLU A 60 5.16 16.54 6.76
N ASN A 61 4.52 17.51 6.13
CA ASN A 61 3.38 17.26 5.23
C ASN A 61 3.70 16.28 4.09
N ILE A 62 4.88 16.33 3.48
CA ILE A 62 5.26 15.41 2.41
C ILE A 62 5.56 14.01 2.97
N SER A 63 6.16 13.91 4.16
CA SER A 63 6.45 12.63 4.80
C SER A 63 5.16 11.89 5.19
N GLU A 64 4.12 12.60 5.61
CA GLU A 64 2.81 12.03 5.92
C GLU A 64 2.06 11.50 4.69
N ALA A 65 2.29 12.06 3.51
CA ALA A 65 1.67 11.57 2.28
C ALA A 65 2.01 10.11 1.97
N GLY A 66 3.21 9.66 2.37
CA GLY A 66 3.64 8.27 2.22
C GLY A 66 2.95 7.29 3.18
N LEU A 67 2.29 7.78 4.23
CA LEU A 67 1.64 6.95 5.25
C LEU A 67 0.12 6.83 5.07
N THR A 68 -0.49 7.74 4.30
CA THR A 68 -1.96 7.87 4.23
C THR A 68 -2.59 7.20 3.02
N THR A 69 -1.80 6.80 2.01
CA THR A 69 -2.32 6.27 0.75
C THR A 69 -1.81 4.86 0.48
N LEU A 70 -2.74 3.91 0.33
CA LEU A 70 -2.49 2.49 0.04
C LEU A 70 -1.96 2.21 -1.38
N SER A 71 -1.92 3.22 -2.27
CA SER A 71 -1.41 3.06 -3.64
C SER A 71 -0.30 4.05 -3.96
N ILE A 72 0.73 3.60 -4.69
CA ILE A 72 1.82 4.46 -5.17
C ILE A 72 1.26 5.64 -5.96
N ASP A 73 0.27 5.42 -6.81
CA ASP A 73 -0.39 6.45 -7.61
C ASP A 73 -1.08 7.52 -6.77
N GLY A 74 -1.78 7.11 -5.71
CA GLY A 74 -2.41 8.03 -4.76
C GLY A 74 -1.38 8.89 -4.04
N MET A 75 -0.31 8.26 -3.57
CA MET A 75 0.79 8.93 -2.88
C MET A 75 1.49 9.96 -3.78
N LEU A 76 1.80 9.60 -5.03
CA LEU A 76 2.45 10.53 -5.97
C LEU A 76 1.58 11.72 -6.31
N ASN A 77 0.27 11.54 -6.46
CA ASN A 77 -0.66 12.64 -6.65
C ASN A 77 -0.70 13.58 -5.44
N GLU A 78 -0.73 13.00 -4.23
CA GLU A 78 -0.69 13.77 -2.98
C GLU A 78 0.62 14.57 -2.85
N ILE A 79 1.76 13.96 -3.17
CA ILE A 79 3.07 14.62 -3.18
C ILE A 79 3.07 15.77 -4.19
N ALA A 80 2.61 15.57 -5.42
CA ALA A 80 2.53 16.63 -6.43
C ALA A 80 1.65 17.78 -5.95
N GLN A 81 0.50 17.47 -5.34
CA GLN A 81 -0.38 18.48 -4.77
C GLN A 81 0.26 19.27 -3.66
N ARG A 82 0.94 18.61 -2.73
CA ARG A 82 1.62 19.26 -1.59
C ARG A 82 2.78 20.12 -2.06
N ILE A 83 3.55 19.70 -3.05
CA ILE A 83 4.61 20.51 -3.67
C ILE A 83 4.00 21.78 -4.29
N ALA A 84 2.94 21.66 -5.09
CA ALA A 84 2.28 22.80 -5.72
C ALA A 84 1.77 23.80 -4.67
N SER A 85 1.11 23.32 -3.62
CA SER A 85 0.54 24.15 -2.56
C SER A 85 1.61 24.85 -1.73
N ASN A 86 2.67 24.13 -1.32
CA ASN A 86 3.73 24.69 -0.48
C ASN A 86 4.59 25.71 -1.23
N MET A 87 4.70 25.56 -2.55
CA MET A 87 5.50 26.45 -3.39
C MET A 87 4.68 27.54 -4.08
N ASN A 88 3.36 27.50 -3.94
CA ASN A 88 2.42 28.46 -4.58
C ASN A 88 2.71 28.58 -6.10
N VAL A 89 2.73 27.42 -6.78
CA VAL A 89 2.97 27.32 -8.23
C VAL A 89 1.71 26.87 -8.96
N ASP A 90 1.63 27.20 -10.25
CA ASP A 90 0.45 26.94 -11.07
C ASP A 90 0.36 25.49 -11.54
N TRP A 91 1.49 24.80 -11.60
CA TRP A 91 1.60 23.44 -12.10
C TRP A 91 2.72 22.67 -11.36
N SER A 92 2.49 21.40 -11.10
CA SER A 92 3.50 20.45 -10.64
C SER A 92 3.31 19.10 -11.30
N GLY A 93 4.40 18.37 -11.55
CA GLY A 93 4.37 17.05 -12.17
C GLY A 93 5.50 16.17 -11.68
N ILE A 94 5.24 14.87 -11.64
CA ILE A 94 6.24 13.83 -11.35
C ILE A 94 6.30 12.90 -12.56
N ILE A 95 7.48 12.76 -13.13
CA ILE A 95 7.73 11.93 -14.31
C ILE A 95 8.66 10.80 -13.90
N LEU A 96 8.19 9.57 -14.03
CA LEU A 96 8.99 8.37 -13.83
C LEU A 96 9.64 7.96 -15.14
N PHE A 97 10.89 7.55 -15.08
CA PHE A 97 11.63 7.01 -16.20
C PHE A 97 11.89 5.53 -15.99
N GLU A 98 11.49 4.73 -16.98
CA GLU A 98 11.88 3.35 -17.14
C GLU A 98 12.72 3.29 -18.44
N ASP A 99 13.99 2.96 -18.34
CA ASP A 99 14.99 3.12 -19.39
C ASP A 99 15.08 4.58 -19.89
N LYS A 100 14.77 4.83 -21.18
CA LYS A 100 14.74 6.16 -21.79
C LYS A 100 13.32 6.73 -21.99
N HIS A 101 12.32 5.99 -21.55
CA HIS A 101 10.91 6.38 -21.71
C HIS A 101 10.39 7.00 -20.42
N GLY A 102 9.96 8.25 -20.50
CA GLY A 102 9.31 8.94 -19.41
C GLY A 102 7.80 8.75 -19.46
N MET A 103 7.20 8.55 -18.29
CA MET A 103 5.75 8.53 -18.13
C MET A 103 5.35 9.53 -17.04
N MET A 104 4.38 10.38 -17.33
CA MET A 104 3.79 11.28 -16.35
C MET A 104 2.93 10.45 -15.39
N ILE A 105 3.39 10.30 -14.16
CA ILE A 105 2.73 9.48 -13.14
C ILE A 105 1.89 10.30 -12.17
N ALA A 106 2.21 11.57 -11.97
CA ALA A 106 1.41 12.49 -11.19
C ALA A 106 1.48 13.89 -11.77
N GLU A 107 0.35 14.58 -11.81
CA GLU A 107 0.26 15.96 -12.28
C GLU A 107 -0.81 16.71 -11.50
N ARG A 108 -0.51 17.98 -11.17
CA ARG A 108 -1.44 18.90 -10.54
C ARG A 108 -1.40 20.23 -11.24
N THR A 109 -2.56 20.76 -11.62
CA THR A 109 -2.73 22.09 -12.17
C THR A 109 -3.52 22.99 -11.21
N SER A 110 -3.46 24.29 -11.40
CA SER A 110 -4.27 25.27 -10.64
C SER A 110 -5.78 25.00 -10.77
N ASN A 111 -6.21 24.31 -11.83
CA ASN A 111 -7.61 23.97 -12.11
C ASN A 111 -8.02 22.58 -11.62
N GLY A 112 -7.14 21.85 -10.97
CA GLY A 112 -7.44 20.61 -10.23
C GLY A 112 -7.13 19.32 -10.95
N CYS A 113 -7.60 19.04 -12.14
CA CYS A 113 -7.47 17.70 -12.75
C CYS A 113 -6.51 17.67 -13.94
N SER A 114 -5.76 16.57 -14.04
CA SER A 114 -4.75 16.34 -15.06
C SER A 114 -5.31 15.67 -16.31
N SER A 115 -4.98 16.19 -17.49
CA SER A 115 -5.22 15.54 -18.78
C SER A 115 -4.05 14.65 -19.26
N MET A 116 -2.92 14.70 -18.57
CA MET A 116 -1.64 14.12 -19.02
C MET A 116 -1.18 12.89 -18.21
N LYS A 117 -1.88 12.56 -17.12
CA LYS A 117 -1.59 11.37 -16.30
C LYS A 117 -1.67 10.08 -17.13
N GLY A 118 -0.62 9.23 -17.04
CA GLY A 118 -0.53 7.97 -17.78
C GLY A 118 -0.11 8.11 -19.25
N LYS A 119 0.15 9.33 -19.75
CA LYS A 119 0.67 9.50 -21.11
C LYS A 119 2.18 9.24 -21.17
N SER A 120 2.58 8.39 -22.10
CA SER A 120 3.98 8.17 -22.44
C SER A 120 4.56 9.42 -23.11
N MET A 121 5.74 9.80 -22.67
CA MET A 121 6.47 10.98 -23.15
C MET A 121 7.60 10.57 -24.15
N SER A 122 7.31 9.65 -25.07
CA SER A 122 8.32 9.04 -25.94
C SER A 122 9.08 10.01 -26.86
N ASN A 123 8.49 11.16 -27.21
CA ASN A 123 9.10 12.09 -28.17
C ASN A 123 9.52 13.47 -27.61
N GLY A 124 9.40 13.71 -26.30
CA GLY A 124 9.71 15.02 -25.69
C GLY A 124 10.60 14.92 -24.44
N CYS A 125 11.06 13.73 -24.10
CA CYS A 125 11.87 13.51 -22.93
C CYS A 125 13.33 13.92 -23.05
N GLY A 126 13.83 14.27 -24.23
CA GLY A 126 15.25 14.54 -24.45
C GLY A 126 15.86 15.51 -23.44
N VAL A 127 15.23 16.68 -23.28
CA VAL A 127 15.72 17.70 -22.32
C VAL A 127 15.54 17.25 -20.88
N ILE A 128 14.41 16.60 -20.54
CA ILE A 128 14.13 16.13 -19.18
C ILE A 128 15.05 14.95 -18.84
N TYR A 129 15.23 14.03 -19.80
CA TYR A 129 16.17 12.91 -19.66
C TYR A 129 17.63 13.40 -19.53
N ASP A 130 18.05 14.41 -20.31
CA ASP A 130 19.35 15.06 -20.18
C ASP A 130 19.57 15.68 -18.79
N ILE A 131 18.54 16.29 -18.21
CA ILE A 131 18.57 16.82 -16.84
C ILE A 131 18.77 15.69 -15.84
N LEU A 132 18.08 14.58 -16.03
CA LEU A 132 18.19 13.39 -15.19
C LEU A 132 19.60 12.81 -15.22
N VAL A 133 20.16 12.59 -16.43
CA VAL A 133 21.51 12.03 -16.61
C VAL A 133 22.58 12.96 -16.03
N LYS A 134 22.42 14.27 -16.17
CA LYS A 134 23.35 15.27 -15.61
C LYS A 134 23.25 15.43 -14.10
N GLY A 135 22.15 14.96 -13.48
CA GLY A 135 21.92 15.03 -12.04
C GLY A 135 21.84 16.45 -11.47
N LYS A 136 21.53 17.45 -12.28
CA LYS A 136 21.49 18.86 -11.85
C LYS A 136 20.15 19.50 -12.15
N THR A 137 19.61 20.19 -11.15
CA THR A 137 18.41 21.01 -11.28
C THR A 137 18.55 22.04 -12.40
N ARG A 138 17.53 22.18 -13.24
CA ARG A 138 17.48 23.18 -14.31
C ARG A 138 16.18 23.95 -14.34
N VAL A 139 16.29 25.23 -14.68
CA VAL A 139 15.16 26.10 -14.96
C VAL A 139 15.07 26.34 -16.47
N LEU A 140 13.95 25.96 -17.06
CA LEU A 140 13.64 26.17 -18.47
C LEU A 140 12.71 27.37 -18.61
N LYS A 141 13.03 28.28 -19.54
CA LYS A 141 12.22 29.46 -19.86
C LYS A 141 11.55 29.29 -21.23
N LYS A 142 10.60 30.15 -21.56
CA LYS A 142 9.71 30.10 -22.75
C LYS A 142 10.36 29.58 -24.05
N ASN A 143 11.59 29.97 -24.35
CA ASN A 143 12.31 29.55 -25.57
C ASN A 143 12.85 28.11 -25.51
N SER A 144 13.08 27.58 -24.33
CA SER A 144 13.59 26.22 -24.09
C SER A 144 12.49 25.23 -23.73
N LEU A 145 11.23 25.65 -23.75
CA LEU A 145 10.06 24.82 -23.39
C LEU A 145 9.47 24.08 -24.59
N ASN A 146 9.91 24.34 -25.82
CA ASN A 146 9.28 23.78 -27.02
C ASN A 146 9.23 22.24 -26.99
N ASP A 147 10.28 21.59 -26.48
CA ASP A 147 10.36 20.13 -26.38
C ASP A 147 9.50 19.54 -25.24
N VAL A 148 9.07 20.38 -24.32
CA VAL A 148 8.31 19.95 -23.12
C VAL A 148 6.84 20.41 -23.21
N LYS A 149 6.53 21.42 -24.03
CA LYS A 149 5.19 22.05 -24.11
C LYS A 149 4.04 21.11 -24.47
N GLN A 150 4.29 20.08 -25.27
CA GLN A 150 3.25 19.09 -25.60
C GLN A 150 2.90 18.18 -24.42
N HIS A 151 3.67 18.24 -23.32
CA HIS A 151 3.53 17.40 -22.13
C HIS A 151 3.18 18.17 -20.87
N ILE A 152 2.94 19.49 -20.99
CA ILE A 152 2.59 20.39 -19.88
C ILE A 152 1.46 21.33 -20.29
N GLU A 153 0.84 21.97 -19.34
CA GLU A 153 -0.19 22.99 -19.59
C GLU A 153 0.39 24.13 -20.49
N SER A 154 -0.33 24.47 -21.56
CA SER A 154 0.15 25.39 -22.59
C SER A 154 0.45 26.81 -22.09
N GLU A 155 -0.14 27.22 -20.97
CA GLU A 155 0.04 28.56 -20.37
C GLU A 155 1.33 28.67 -19.53
N ILE A 156 2.04 27.59 -19.25
CA ILE A 156 3.27 27.62 -18.45
C ILE A 156 4.40 28.31 -19.21
N LYS A 157 5.02 29.30 -18.58
CA LYS A 157 6.10 30.15 -19.14
C LYS A 157 7.49 29.83 -18.58
N SER A 158 7.55 29.24 -17.41
CA SER A 158 8.81 28.81 -16.80
C SER A 158 8.60 27.51 -16.02
N ILE A 159 9.59 26.60 -16.06
CA ILE A 159 9.59 25.32 -15.35
C ILE A 159 10.91 25.14 -14.64
N ALA A 160 10.85 24.69 -13.39
CA ALA A 160 12.01 24.16 -12.67
C ALA A 160 11.87 22.63 -12.59
N ILE A 161 12.95 21.91 -12.88
CA ILE A 161 13.00 20.46 -12.92
C ILE A 161 14.15 19.99 -12.03
N VAL A 162 13.81 19.13 -11.05
CA VAL A 162 14.75 18.48 -10.15
C VAL A 162 14.84 17.01 -10.51
N PRO A 163 16.03 16.51 -10.91
CA PRO A 163 16.25 15.09 -11.12
C PRO A 163 16.38 14.36 -9.78
N ILE A 164 15.77 13.16 -9.70
CA ILE A 164 15.83 12.28 -8.55
C ILE A 164 16.30 10.91 -9.04
N ASN A 165 17.44 10.47 -8.57
CA ASN A 165 17.91 9.11 -8.81
C ASN A 165 17.31 8.19 -7.74
N LEU A 166 16.47 7.26 -8.13
CA LEU A 166 15.97 6.18 -7.31
C LEU A 166 16.91 4.97 -7.41
N ARG A 167 16.85 4.07 -6.45
CA ARG A 167 17.65 2.84 -6.52
C ARG A 167 17.19 1.93 -7.67
N GLN A 168 18.10 1.07 -8.17
CA GLN A 168 17.81 0.03 -9.17
C GLN A 168 17.39 0.56 -10.56
N ASP A 169 18.22 1.44 -11.15
CA ASP A 169 18.08 1.99 -12.51
C ASP A 169 16.74 2.70 -12.79
N ARG A 170 15.99 3.03 -11.74
CA ARG A 170 14.84 3.90 -11.83
C ARG A 170 15.22 5.32 -11.49
N ALA A 171 14.63 6.23 -12.19
CA ALA A 171 14.85 7.64 -11.97
C ALA A 171 13.52 8.40 -12.16
N CYS A 172 13.34 9.49 -11.46
CA CYS A 172 12.21 10.36 -11.68
C CYS A 172 12.63 11.83 -11.70
N THR A 173 11.77 12.67 -12.21
CA THR A 173 11.93 14.11 -12.08
C THR A 173 10.70 14.71 -11.41
N VAL A 174 10.94 15.66 -10.51
CA VAL A 174 9.90 16.54 -9.99
C VAL A 174 10.01 17.88 -10.72
N ALA A 175 8.92 18.32 -11.29
CA ALA A 175 8.87 19.55 -12.04
C ALA A 175 7.76 20.47 -11.51
N ILE A 176 8.02 21.77 -11.47
CA ILE A 176 7.03 22.80 -11.12
C ILE A 176 7.01 23.89 -12.19
N GLY A 177 5.83 24.46 -12.43
CA GLY A 177 5.63 25.46 -13.47
C GLY A 177 4.91 26.71 -12.99
N LYS A 178 5.25 27.85 -13.58
CA LYS A 178 4.59 29.14 -13.38
C LYS A 178 4.03 29.69 -14.70
N LYS A 179 2.80 30.23 -14.67
CA LYS A 179 2.16 30.97 -15.78
C LYS A 179 2.72 32.38 -15.93
N THR A 180 3.35 32.90 -14.89
CA THR A 180 4.00 34.21 -14.93
C THR A 180 5.38 34.11 -15.59
N ALA A 181 5.81 35.19 -16.29
CA ALA A 181 7.09 35.27 -17.00
C ALA A 181 8.32 35.46 -16.06
N GLY A 182 8.21 35.09 -14.78
CA GLY A 182 9.28 35.21 -13.78
C GLY A 182 10.23 34.04 -13.80
N SER A 183 11.46 34.25 -13.31
CA SER A 183 12.41 33.17 -13.00
C SER A 183 12.14 32.67 -11.58
N PHE A 184 12.43 31.39 -11.32
CA PHE A 184 12.49 30.87 -9.95
C PHE A 184 13.69 31.50 -9.22
N THR A 185 13.50 31.87 -7.96
CA THR A 185 14.57 32.33 -7.07
C THR A 185 15.41 31.17 -6.57
N ASP A 186 16.64 31.46 -6.14
CA ASP A 186 17.51 30.42 -5.54
C ASP A 186 16.86 29.77 -4.31
N LYS A 187 16.10 30.54 -3.52
CA LYS A 187 15.35 30.00 -2.36
C LYS A 187 14.25 29.04 -2.79
N GLU A 188 13.53 29.34 -3.86
CA GLU A 188 12.50 28.43 -4.41
C GLU A 188 13.12 27.16 -4.97
N ILE A 189 14.26 27.26 -5.64
CA ILE A 189 14.98 26.08 -6.14
C ILE A 189 15.47 25.20 -4.97
N GLN A 190 16.10 25.78 -3.95
CA GLN A 190 16.52 25.04 -2.76
C GLN A 190 15.36 24.36 -2.04
N LEU A 191 14.20 25.03 -1.95
CA LEU A 191 13.00 24.44 -1.36
C LEU A 191 12.49 23.27 -2.22
N LEU A 192 12.45 23.43 -3.54
CA LEU A 192 12.06 22.36 -4.46
C LEU A 192 12.99 21.14 -4.34
N GLU A 193 14.29 21.33 -4.30
CA GLU A 193 15.27 20.26 -4.14
C GLU A 193 15.06 19.51 -2.81
N LEU A 194 14.81 20.23 -1.73
CA LEU A 194 14.54 19.65 -0.42
C LEU A 194 13.22 18.85 -0.41
N LEU A 195 12.13 19.39 -0.96
CA LEU A 195 10.84 18.71 -1.08
C LEU A 195 10.94 17.49 -2.00
N SER A 196 11.67 17.60 -3.11
CA SER A 196 11.91 16.51 -4.06
C SER A 196 12.71 15.36 -3.43
N SER A 197 13.71 15.68 -2.61
CA SER A 197 14.47 14.65 -1.86
C SER A 197 13.61 13.89 -0.88
N ARG A 198 12.67 14.56 -0.19
CA ARG A 198 11.70 13.91 0.69
C ARG A 198 10.68 13.07 -0.08
N ALA A 199 10.20 13.56 -1.21
CA ALA A 199 9.34 12.82 -2.10
C ALA A 199 10.01 11.52 -2.61
N ALA A 200 11.29 11.60 -2.97
CA ALA A 200 12.09 10.45 -3.38
C ALA A 200 12.14 9.38 -2.29
N PHE A 201 12.44 9.79 -1.04
CA PHE A 201 12.49 8.87 0.09
C PHE A 201 11.13 8.18 0.34
N ALA A 202 10.03 8.94 0.30
CA ALA A 202 8.69 8.38 0.45
C ALA A 202 8.36 7.38 -0.68
N LEU A 203 8.72 7.72 -1.92
CA LEU A 203 8.52 6.86 -3.08
C LEU A 203 9.36 5.57 -3.00
N GLU A 204 10.64 5.66 -2.63
CA GLU A 204 11.49 4.49 -2.42
C GLU A 204 10.92 3.54 -1.37
N ASN A 205 10.47 4.08 -0.24
CA ASN A 205 9.86 3.29 0.82
C ASN A 205 8.59 2.57 0.33
N ALA A 206 7.71 3.25 -0.40
CA ALA A 206 6.50 2.65 -0.95
C ALA A 206 6.82 1.56 -2.00
N ILE A 207 7.80 1.79 -2.87
CA ILE A 207 8.25 0.78 -3.84
C ILE A 207 8.83 -0.44 -3.12
N LEU A 208 9.65 -0.23 -2.08
CA LEU A 208 10.22 -1.33 -1.29
C LEU A 208 9.14 -2.12 -0.55
N PHE A 209 8.15 -1.43 0.02
CA PHE A 209 7.02 -2.07 0.69
C PHE A 209 6.21 -2.93 -0.28
N ASN A 210 5.82 -2.39 -1.44
CA ASN A 210 5.09 -3.15 -2.45
C ASN A 210 5.89 -4.36 -2.97
N ARG A 211 7.20 -4.24 -3.12
CA ARG A 211 8.04 -5.38 -3.53
C ARG A 211 8.12 -6.45 -2.46
N LEU A 212 8.20 -6.05 -1.18
CA LEU A 212 8.17 -6.99 -0.08
C LEU A 212 6.84 -7.76 -0.06
N GLU A 213 5.73 -7.04 -0.21
CA GLU A 213 4.39 -7.64 -0.30
C GLU A 213 4.26 -8.59 -1.50
N GLN A 214 4.73 -8.18 -2.68
CA GLN A 214 4.71 -9.04 -3.86
C GLN A 214 5.59 -10.29 -3.67
N SER A 215 6.80 -10.14 -3.13
CA SER A 215 7.69 -11.27 -2.83
C SER A 215 7.07 -12.23 -1.80
N TYR A 216 6.32 -11.71 -0.85
CA TYR A 216 5.56 -12.49 0.11
C TYR A 216 4.48 -13.33 -0.59
N LEU A 217 3.68 -12.71 -1.47
CA LEU A 217 2.65 -13.40 -2.26
C LEU A 217 3.25 -14.44 -3.21
N ASP A 218 4.34 -14.09 -3.91
CA ASP A 218 5.05 -15.02 -4.80
C ASP A 218 5.58 -16.24 -4.05
N THR A 219 6.03 -16.06 -2.82
CA THR A 219 6.49 -17.16 -1.95
C THR A 219 5.32 -18.09 -1.59
N ILE A 220 4.18 -17.52 -1.20
CA ILE A 220 2.96 -18.30 -0.91
C ILE A 220 2.54 -19.09 -2.14
N GLU A 221 2.43 -18.44 -3.29
CA GLU A 221 2.04 -19.08 -4.55
C GLU A 221 2.98 -20.22 -4.94
N SER A 222 4.29 -20.03 -4.73
CA SER A 222 5.30 -21.06 -5.02
C SER A 222 5.15 -22.28 -4.10
N LEU A 223 4.87 -22.06 -2.82
CA LEU A 223 4.60 -23.13 -1.84
C LEU A 223 3.32 -23.90 -2.21
N VAL A 224 2.23 -23.18 -2.53
CA VAL A 224 0.97 -23.80 -2.96
C VAL A 224 1.18 -24.64 -4.21
N LYS A 225 1.88 -24.14 -5.23
CA LYS A 225 2.22 -24.89 -6.43
C LYS A 225 3.05 -26.14 -6.15
N ALA A 226 3.97 -26.07 -5.19
CA ALA A 226 4.77 -27.22 -4.78
C ALA A 226 3.91 -28.31 -4.12
N ILE A 227 2.92 -27.92 -3.31
CA ILE A 227 1.95 -28.85 -2.71
C ILE A 227 1.10 -29.52 -3.78
N GLU A 228 0.51 -28.71 -4.67
CA GLU A 228 -0.36 -29.20 -5.76
C GLU A 228 0.37 -30.10 -6.77
N ALA A 229 1.67 -29.87 -6.98
CA ALA A 229 2.50 -30.74 -7.80
C ALA A 229 2.70 -32.12 -7.16
N LYS A 230 2.75 -32.18 -5.83
CA LYS A 230 2.94 -33.42 -5.08
C LYS A 230 1.62 -34.17 -4.85
N ASP A 231 0.56 -33.47 -4.50
CA ASP A 231 -0.78 -34.02 -4.30
C ASP A 231 -1.71 -33.62 -5.44
N LYS A 232 -1.83 -34.48 -6.45
CA LYS A 232 -2.66 -34.24 -7.64
C LYS A 232 -4.16 -34.03 -7.33
N TYR A 233 -4.59 -34.36 -6.12
CA TYR A 233 -5.99 -34.24 -5.69
C TYR A 233 -6.31 -32.91 -5.03
N THR A 234 -5.31 -32.09 -4.74
CA THR A 234 -5.48 -30.79 -4.08
C THR A 234 -5.48 -29.60 -5.04
N ARG A 235 -5.38 -29.85 -6.36
CA ARG A 235 -5.37 -28.74 -7.33
C ARG A 235 -6.65 -27.90 -7.21
N GLY A 236 -6.47 -26.62 -6.87
CA GLY A 236 -7.54 -25.65 -6.63
C GLY A 236 -8.33 -25.86 -5.33
N HIS A 237 -8.07 -26.93 -4.58
CA HIS A 237 -8.71 -27.17 -3.28
C HIS A 237 -8.30 -26.11 -2.25
N SER A 238 -7.00 -25.84 -2.13
CA SER A 238 -6.49 -24.86 -1.17
C SER A 238 -7.07 -23.48 -1.39
N GLU A 239 -7.21 -23.03 -2.66
CA GLU A 239 -7.81 -21.76 -2.99
C GLU A 239 -9.30 -21.69 -2.64
N GLN A 240 -10.05 -22.77 -2.92
CA GLN A 240 -11.47 -22.88 -2.58
C GLN A 240 -11.68 -22.88 -1.07
N VAL A 241 -10.87 -23.60 -0.31
CA VAL A 241 -10.90 -23.61 1.16
C VAL A 241 -10.56 -22.22 1.71
N ALA A 242 -9.52 -21.57 1.18
CA ALA A 242 -9.08 -20.23 1.59
C ALA A 242 -10.18 -19.18 1.36
N THR A 243 -10.78 -19.16 0.17
CA THR A 243 -11.86 -18.23 -0.18
C THR A 243 -13.06 -18.43 0.74
N LEU A 244 -13.46 -19.68 0.94
CA LEU A 244 -14.62 -20.00 1.79
C LEU A 244 -14.38 -19.62 3.26
N ALA A 245 -13.18 -19.89 3.79
CA ALA A 245 -12.81 -19.53 5.15
C ALA A 245 -12.78 -18.01 5.35
N GLN A 246 -12.29 -17.25 4.36
CA GLN A 246 -12.33 -15.79 4.36
C GLN A 246 -13.76 -15.24 4.36
N GLU A 247 -14.63 -15.79 3.54
CA GLU A 247 -16.05 -15.40 3.49
C GLU A 247 -16.76 -15.65 4.83
N ILE A 248 -16.53 -16.81 5.46
CA ILE A 248 -17.05 -17.10 6.81
C ILE A 248 -16.57 -16.03 7.79
N ALA A 249 -15.27 -15.71 7.79
CA ALA A 249 -14.66 -14.73 8.68
C ALA A 249 -15.29 -13.33 8.52
N LEU A 250 -15.47 -12.87 7.27
CA LEU A 250 -16.09 -11.58 6.97
C LEU A 250 -17.57 -11.52 7.42
N VAL A 251 -18.34 -12.58 7.21
CA VAL A 251 -19.74 -12.66 7.70
C VAL A 251 -19.81 -12.70 9.21
N MET A 252 -18.79 -13.23 9.88
CA MET A 252 -18.66 -13.18 11.34
C MET A 252 -18.21 -11.81 11.87
N GLY A 253 -17.94 -10.83 11.01
CA GLY A 253 -17.60 -9.46 11.37
C GLY A 253 -16.11 -9.24 11.70
N LEU A 254 -15.21 -10.14 11.26
CA LEU A 254 -13.77 -9.92 11.39
C LEU A 254 -13.33 -8.78 10.46
N ASP A 255 -12.29 -8.05 10.88
CA ASP A 255 -11.65 -7.05 10.03
C ASP A 255 -10.95 -7.71 8.82
N LYS A 256 -10.64 -6.89 7.80
CA LYS A 256 -10.05 -7.37 6.56
C LYS A 256 -8.70 -8.06 6.78
N ASP A 257 -7.88 -7.56 7.69
CA ASP A 257 -6.55 -8.08 7.94
C ASP A 257 -6.61 -9.48 8.57
N ARG A 258 -7.55 -9.71 9.48
CA ARG A 258 -7.79 -11.04 10.05
C ARG A 258 -8.38 -12.01 9.01
N ALA A 259 -9.30 -11.54 8.18
CA ALA A 259 -9.88 -12.34 7.11
C ALA A 259 -8.81 -12.73 6.07
N GLU A 260 -7.85 -11.85 5.76
CA GLU A 260 -6.72 -12.13 4.87
C GLU A 260 -5.72 -13.13 5.45
N ARG A 261 -5.47 -13.07 6.76
CA ARG A 261 -4.68 -14.12 7.45
C ARG A 261 -5.33 -15.49 7.37
N ILE A 262 -6.65 -15.57 7.52
CA ILE A 262 -7.41 -16.83 7.37
C ILE A 262 -7.32 -17.35 5.93
N TYR A 263 -7.44 -16.47 4.95
CA TYR A 263 -7.25 -16.82 3.53
C TYR A 263 -5.87 -17.40 3.29
N THR A 264 -4.83 -16.72 3.75
CA THR A 264 -3.44 -17.19 3.61
C THR A 264 -3.19 -18.52 4.33
N ALA A 265 -3.75 -18.69 5.53
CA ALA A 265 -3.69 -19.97 6.25
C ALA A 265 -4.42 -21.08 5.48
N GLY A 266 -5.54 -20.77 4.85
CA GLY A 266 -6.27 -21.70 3.98
C GLY A 266 -5.48 -22.13 2.76
N LEU A 267 -4.72 -21.22 2.13
CA LEU A 267 -3.83 -21.57 1.02
C LEU A 267 -2.71 -22.54 1.47
N LEU A 268 -2.21 -22.37 2.68
CA LEU A 268 -1.03 -23.08 3.19
C LEU A 268 -1.34 -24.24 4.15
N HIS A 269 -2.64 -24.52 4.47
CA HIS A 269 -3.00 -25.48 5.51
C HIS A 269 -2.36 -26.86 5.29
N ASP A 270 -2.25 -27.26 4.05
CA ASP A 270 -1.73 -28.56 3.61
C ASP A 270 -0.23 -28.54 3.27
N VAL A 271 0.52 -27.43 3.50
CA VAL A 271 1.93 -27.31 3.10
C VAL A 271 2.81 -28.45 3.64
N GLY A 272 2.49 -28.97 4.81
CA GLY A 272 3.21 -30.07 5.43
C GLY A 272 3.10 -31.42 4.68
N LYS A 273 2.18 -31.55 3.72
CA LYS A 273 2.12 -32.73 2.83
C LYS A 273 3.39 -32.88 1.99
N ILE A 274 4.17 -31.82 1.81
CA ILE A 274 5.52 -31.88 1.21
C ILE A 274 6.39 -32.89 1.96
N GLY A 275 6.25 -33.00 3.27
CA GLY A 275 6.99 -33.93 4.10
C GLY A 275 6.43 -35.37 4.19
N ILE A 276 5.26 -35.66 3.60
CA ILE A 276 4.63 -37.01 3.60
C ILE A 276 5.15 -37.80 2.41
N SER A 277 5.28 -39.11 2.55
CA SER A 277 5.74 -39.95 1.45
C SER A 277 4.73 -39.98 0.29
N SER A 278 5.22 -39.90 -0.94
CA SER A 278 4.35 -39.90 -2.14
C SER A 278 3.60 -41.24 -2.29
N GLY A 279 4.18 -42.33 -1.77
CA GLY A 279 3.55 -43.67 -1.77
C GLY A 279 2.28 -43.71 -0.92
N VAL A 280 2.26 -42.97 0.20
CA VAL A 280 1.10 -42.88 1.09
C VAL A 280 0.11 -41.84 0.53
N LEU A 281 0.61 -40.67 0.16
CA LEU A 281 -0.22 -39.56 -0.29
C LEU A 281 -1.04 -39.87 -1.56
N CYS A 282 -0.43 -40.56 -2.53
CA CYS A 282 -1.04 -40.93 -3.81
C CYS A 282 -1.56 -42.36 -3.86
N LYS A 283 -1.68 -43.07 -2.74
CA LYS A 283 -2.11 -44.47 -2.70
C LYS A 283 -3.55 -44.60 -3.22
N PRO A 284 -3.79 -45.49 -4.20
CA PRO A 284 -5.13 -45.65 -4.80
C PRO A 284 -6.09 -46.51 -3.97
N SER A 285 -5.66 -47.05 -2.82
CA SER A 285 -6.47 -47.90 -1.96
C SER A 285 -6.63 -47.27 -0.56
N THR A 286 -7.43 -47.88 0.29
CA THR A 286 -7.53 -47.50 1.71
C THR A 286 -6.18 -47.54 2.40
N LEU A 287 -5.91 -46.53 3.22
CA LEU A 287 -4.69 -46.44 4.01
C LEU A 287 -4.70 -47.39 5.17
N SER A 288 -3.54 -47.95 5.53
CA SER A 288 -3.37 -48.67 6.80
C SER A 288 -3.42 -47.66 7.97
N PRO A 289 -3.60 -48.14 9.24
CA PRO A 289 -3.52 -47.26 10.39
C PRO A 289 -2.19 -46.48 10.47
N GLU A 290 -1.08 -47.12 10.16
CA GLU A 290 0.26 -46.54 10.19
C GLU A 290 0.42 -45.45 9.09
N GLU A 291 -0.09 -45.72 7.88
CA GLU A 291 -0.10 -44.75 6.78
C GLU A 291 -1.01 -43.53 7.08
N TYR A 292 -2.12 -43.78 7.76
CA TYR A 292 -2.99 -42.70 8.20
C TYR A 292 -2.33 -41.86 9.30
N ASP A 293 -1.58 -42.50 10.23
CA ASP A 293 -0.79 -41.76 11.23
C ASP A 293 0.33 -40.94 10.61
N GLU A 294 0.94 -41.40 9.49
CA GLU A 294 1.89 -40.58 8.72
C GLU A 294 1.21 -39.33 8.15
N ILE A 295 -0.01 -39.45 7.62
CA ILE A 295 -0.74 -38.30 7.11
C ILE A 295 -1.07 -37.28 8.22
N LYS A 296 -1.43 -37.74 9.41
CA LYS A 296 -1.68 -36.87 10.59
C LYS A 296 -0.48 -36.02 11.01
N LEU A 297 0.71 -36.30 10.50
CA LEU A 297 1.90 -35.51 10.79
C LEU A 297 1.96 -34.22 9.92
N HIS A 298 1.13 -34.09 8.85
CA HIS A 298 1.26 -32.92 7.97
C HIS A 298 1.01 -31.58 8.68
N PRO A 299 0.11 -31.42 9.69
CA PRO A 299 -0.01 -30.15 10.40
C PRO A 299 1.27 -29.79 11.15
N ILE A 300 1.94 -30.78 11.76
CA ILE A 300 3.23 -30.58 12.46
C ILE A 300 4.31 -30.17 11.45
N LYS A 301 4.43 -30.90 10.35
CA LYS A 301 5.39 -30.60 9.29
C LYS A 301 5.11 -29.24 8.63
N GLY A 302 3.84 -28.86 8.48
CA GLY A 302 3.44 -27.55 8.02
C GLY A 302 3.88 -26.44 8.97
N TYR A 303 3.68 -26.64 10.25
CA TYR A 303 4.17 -25.74 11.29
C TYR A 303 5.69 -25.57 11.22
N GLU A 304 6.45 -26.68 11.11
CA GLU A 304 7.91 -26.67 11.02
C GLU A 304 8.42 -25.93 9.77
N ILE A 305 7.71 -26.02 8.65
CA ILE A 305 8.04 -25.32 7.40
C ILE A 305 7.78 -23.81 7.53
N LEU A 306 6.67 -23.40 8.17
CA LEU A 306 6.24 -22.00 8.21
C LEU A 306 6.91 -21.22 9.35
N ARG A 307 7.12 -21.83 10.52
CA ARG A 307 7.65 -21.18 11.72
C ARG A 307 8.97 -20.42 11.54
N PRO A 308 9.95 -20.85 10.70
CA PRO A 308 11.18 -20.08 10.48
C PRO A 308 10.94 -18.71 9.84
N ILE A 309 9.82 -18.51 9.17
CA ILE A 309 9.44 -17.24 8.52
C ILE A 309 8.71 -16.39 9.58
N ARG A 310 9.36 -15.34 10.09
CA ARG A 310 8.83 -14.53 11.21
C ARG A 310 7.40 -13.99 10.96
N SER A 311 7.10 -13.58 9.72
CA SER A 311 5.77 -13.11 9.34
C SER A 311 4.69 -14.19 9.29
N PHE A 312 5.07 -15.48 9.39
CA PHE A 312 4.17 -16.62 9.32
C PHE A 312 3.93 -17.30 10.69
N ASN A 313 4.41 -16.73 11.79
CA ASN A 313 4.27 -17.37 13.10
C ASN A 313 2.80 -17.67 13.44
N ASP A 314 1.90 -16.70 13.25
CA ASP A 314 0.47 -16.91 13.52
C ASP A 314 -0.14 -17.91 12.53
N LEU A 315 0.26 -17.83 11.24
CA LEU A 315 -0.17 -18.78 10.21
C LEU A 315 0.27 -20.21 10.54
N ALA A 316 1.50 -20.38 11.05
CA ALA A 316 2.01 -21.67 11.44
C ALA A 316 1.16 -22.33 12.54
N GLU A 317 0.75 -21.55 13.56
CA GLU A 317 -0.14 -22.05 14.61
C GLU A 317 -1.54 -22.39 14.08
N ILE A 318 -2.09 -21.60 13.16
CA ILE A 318 -3.38 -21.91 12.51
C ILE A 318 -3.27 -23.22 11.73
N VAL A 319 -2.20 -23.38 10.93
CA VAL A 319 -1.93 -24.59 10.15
C VAL A 319 -1.73 -25.80 11.05
N LEU A 320 -1.06 -25.64 12.20
CA LEU A 320 -0.89 -26.72 13.15
C LEU A 320 -2.22 -27.23 13.70
N GLN A 321 -3.20 -26.34 13.88
CA GLN A 321 -4.45 -26.61 14.62
C GLN A 321 -5.66 -26.89 13.72
N HIS A 322 -5.52 -26.83 12.39
CA HIS A 322 -6.70 -26.93 11.49
C HIS A 322 -7.40 -28.29 11.51
N HIS A 323 -6.78 -29.33 12.05
CA HIS A 323 -7.39 -30.64 12.29
C HIS A 323 -7.72 -30.90 13.76
N GLU A 324 -7.58 -29.89 14.62
CA GLU A 324 -8.14 -29.99 15.97
C GLU A 324 -9.66 -29.98 15.90
N ARG A 325 -10.28 -30.71 16.81
CA ARG A 325 -11.74 -30.82 16.88
C ARG A 325 -12.26 -30.11 18.11
N PHE A 326 -13.41 -29.50 18.01
CA PHE A 326 -13.99 -28.73 19.11
C PHE A 326 -14.19 -29.57 20.38
N ASP A 327 -14.42 -30.88 20.22
CA ASP A 327 -14.58 -31.84 21.31
C ASP A 327 -13.24 -32.34 21.89
N GLY A 328 -12.09 -31.92 21.37
CA GLY A 328 -10.75 -32.37 21.81
C GLY A 328 -10.30 -33.71 21.25
N SER A 329 -11.09 -34.38 20.42
CA SER A 329 -10.71 -35.67 19.78
C SER A 329 -9.90 -35.49 18.49
N GLY A 330 -9.44 -34.25 18.19
CA GLY A 330 -8.62 -33.92 17.03
C GLY A 330 -7.12 -34.20 17.20
N TYR A 331 -6.35 -33.72 16.27
CA TYR A 331 -4.89 -33.83 16.25
C TYR A 331 -4.25 -32.54 15.73
N PRO A 332 -2.96 -32.27 16.06
CA PRO A 332 -1.99 -33.14 16.71
C PRO A 332 -1.92 -33.02 18.24
N ARG A 333 -2.54 -31.98 18.83
CA ARG A 333 -2.41 -31.67 20.26
C ARG A 333 -3.63 -32.11 21.10
N GLY A 334 -4.76 -32.42 20.47
CA GLY A 334 -6.01 -32.70 21.14
C GLY A 334 -6.59 -31.47 21.88
N MET A 335 -6.41 -30.31 21.31
CA MET A 335 -6.93 -29.04 21.85
C MET A 335 -8.46 -29.03 21.81
N HIS A 336 -9.09 -28.34 22.78
CA HIS A 336 -10.52 -28.41 23.00
C HIS A 336 -11.16 -27.01 23.02
N GLY A 337 -12.31 -26.90 22.39
CA GLY A 337 -13.16 -25.71 22.47
C GLY A 337 -12.45 -24.45 21.99
N HIS A 338 -12.44 -23.43 22.84
CA HIS A 338 -11.87 -22.11 22.54
C HIS A 338 -10.35 -22.04 22.77
N ASP A 339 -9.70 -23.11 23.25
CA ASP A 339 -8.23 -23.20 23.27
C ASP A 339 -7.67 -23.32 21.85
N ILE A 340 -8.47 -23.82 20.90
CA ILE A 340 -8.14 -23.84 19.48
C ILE A 340 -8.26 -22.41 18.92
N PHE A 341 -7.28 -21.95 18.16
CA PHE A 341 -7.33 -20.65 17.50
C PHE A 341 -8.62 -20.49 16.71
N PHE A 342 -9.21 -19.31 16.82
CA PHE A 342 -10.47 -19.01 16.13
C PHE A 342 -10.36 -19.25 14.61
N GLU A 343 -9.25 -18.79 14.02
CA GLU A 343 -8.94 -18.92 12.62
C GLU A 343 -8.83 -20.40 12.18
N ALA A 344 -8.25 -21.24 13.04
CA ALA A 344 -8.17 -22.69 12.79
C ALA A 344 -9.56 -23.36 12.84
N ARG A 345 -10.44 -22.92 13.76
CA ARG A 345 -11.82 -23.42 13.83
C ARG A 345 -12.63 -23.05 12.60
N VAL A 346 -12.44 -21.85 12.04
CA VAL A 346 -13.05 -21.40 10.77
C VAL A 346 -12.55 -22.27 9.62
N LEU A 347 -11.23 -22.46 9.56
CA LEU A 347 -10.58 -23.26 8.51
C LEU A 347 -11.04 -24.72 8.52
N ALA A 348 -11.19 -25.31 9.70
CA ALA A 348 -11.68 -26.69 9.85
C ALA A 348 -13.07 -26.91 9.23
N VAL A 349 -13.98 -25.93 9.36
CA VAL A 349 -15.32 -25.99 8.74
C VAL A 349 -15.22 -25.89 7.22
N ALA A 350 -14.41 -24.94 6.71
CA ALA A 350 -14.23 -24.72 5.28
C ALA A 350 -13.59 -25.93 4.59
N ASP A 351 -12.51 -26.46 5.17
CA ASP A 351 -11.81 -27.62 4.64
C ASP A 351 -12.72 -28.85 4.62
N ALA A 352 -13.38 -29.18 5.73
CA ALA A 352 -14.28 -30.33 5.81
C ALA A 352 -15.42 -30.23 4.79
N TYR A 353 -16.01 -29.04 4.62
CA TYR A 353 -17.07 -28.83 3.62
C TYR A 353 -16.53 -29.05 2.21
N GLN A 354 -15.40 -28.41 1.86
CA GLN A 354 -14.78 -28.58 0.54
C GLN A 354 -14.38 -30.02 0.28
N ALA A 355 -13.83 -30.72 1.26
CA ALA A 355 -13.52 -32.14 1.17
C ALA A 355 -14.78 -33.01 0.94
N MET A 356 -15.93 -32.62 1.48
CA MET A 356 -17.19 -33.33 1.29
C MET A 356 -17.78 -33.14 -0.11
N ILE A 357 -17.78 -31.94 -0.65
CA ILE A 357 -18.42 -31.64 -1.96
C ILE A 357 -17.52 -31.96 -3.17
N SER A 358 -16.20 -32.03 -2.95
CA SER A 358 -15.23 -32.36 -4.01
C SER A 358 -15.27 -33.82 -4.36
N SER A 359 -15.28 -34.12 -5.67
CA SER A 359 -15.14 -35.51 -6.17
C SER A 359 -13.68 -35.95 -6.08
N ARG A 360 -13.46 -37.14 -5.54
CA ARG A 360 -12.16 -37.80 -5.47
C ARG A 360 -12.21 -39.09 -6.30
N PRO A 361 -11.08 -39.67 -6.74
CA PRO A 361 -11.07 -40.85 -7.60
C PRO A 361 -11.93 -42.03 -7.11
N TYR A 362 -12.08 -42.15 -5.79
CA TYR A 362 -12.81 -43.24 -5.13
C TYR A 362 -14.19 -42.83 -4.62
N ARG A 363 -14.56 -41.53 -4.72
CA ARG A 363 -15.84 -41.05 -4.14
C ARG A 363 -16.35 -39.83 -4.92
N LYS A 364 -17.57 -39.85 -5.36
CA LYS A 364 -18.28 -38.65 -5.84
C LYS A 364 -18.48 -37.69 -4.67
N GLY A 365 -18.36 -36.38 -4.94
CA GLY A 365 -18.71 -35.35 -3.99
C GLY A 365 -20.16 -35.47 -3.51
N LEU A 366 -20.38 -35.12 -2.26
CA LEU A 366 -21.72 -35.11 -1.68
C LEU A 366 -22.55 -33.96 -2.28
N PRO A 367 -23.87 -34.13 -2.42
CA PRO A 367 -24.76 -33.00 -2.66
C PRO A 367 -24.65 -31.97 -1.53
N ILE A 368 -24.81 -30.68 -1.88
CA ILE A 368 -24.65 -29.57 -0.92
C ILE A 368 -25.57 -29.75 0.30
N GLU A 369 -26.81 -30.19 0.08
CA GLU A 369 -27.76 -30.46 1.18
C GLU A 369 -27.27 -31.50 2.14
N GLN A 370 -26.61 -32.54 1.65
CA GLN A 370 -26.04 -33.60 2.49
C GLN A 370 -24.80 -33.10 3.25
N ALA A 371 -23.92 -32.31 2.60
CA ALA A 371 -22.79 -31.68 3.27
C ALA A 371 -23.24 -30.75 4.40
N ILE A 372 -24.29 -29.95 4.18
CA ILE A 372 -24.92 -29.11 5.23
C ILE A 372 -25.39 -29.97 6.42
N LEU A 373 -25.97 -31.14 6.16
CA LEU A 373 -26.41 -32.02 7.23
C LEU A 373 -25.23 -32.56 8.04
N GLU A 374 -24.12 -32.93 7.40
CA GLU A 374 -22.92 -33.42 8.09
C GLU A 374 -22.25 -32.30 8.92
N ILE A 375 -22.14 -31.08 8.40
CA ILE A 375 -21.66 -29.93 9.19
C ILE A 375 -22.53 -29.69 10.42
N ARG A 376 -23.86 -29.77 10.24
CA ARG A 376 -24.81 -29.60 11.38
C ARG A 376 -24.65 -30.70 12.43
N LYS A 377 -24.47 -31.95 12.04
CA LYS A 377 -24.23 -33.08 12.97
C LYS A 377 -22.91 -32.93 13.71
N GLY A 378 -21.90 -32.38 13.05
CA GLY A 378 -20.58 -32.17 13.63
C GLY A 378 -20.49 -30.95 14.56
N ALA A 379 -21.54 -30.09 14.61
CA ALA A 379 -21.54 -28.90 15.47
C ALA A 379 -21.50 -29.27 16.96
N GLY A 380 -20.54 -28.69 17.70
CA GLY A 380 -20.26 -29.04 19.11
C GLY A 380 -19.36 -30.26 19.32
N GLY A 381 -19.16 -31.07 18.25
CA GLY A 381 -18.22 -32.18 18.22
C GLY A 381 -16.99 -31.80 17.40
N GLN A 382 -17.03 -32.07 16.09
CA GLN A 382 -15.93 -31.70 15.19
C GLN A 382 -15.77 -30.18 15.05
N PHE A 383 -16.87 -29.45 14.92
CA PHE A 383 -16.90 -28.04 14.57
C PHE A 383 -17.37 -27.16 15.72
N ASP A 384 -16.86 -25.94 15.78
CA ASP A 384 -17.42 -24.89 16.60
C ASP A 384 -18.89 -24.66 16.22
N PRO A 385 -19.84 -24.76 17.18
CA PRO A 385 -21.27 -24.67 16.88
C PRO A 385 -21.72 -23.31 16.36
N GLU A 386 -21.04 -22.23 16.73
CA GLU A 386 -21.35 -20.89 16.27
C GLU A 386 -20.92 -20.71 14.82
N ILE A 387 -19.67 -21.12 14.50
CA ILE A 387 -19.13 -21.06 13.12
C ILE A 387 -19.97 -21.96 12.20
N ALA A 388 -20.27 -23.18 12.60
CA ALA A 388 -21.10 -24.09 11.82
C ALA A 388 -22.50 -23.51 11.53
N LYS A 389 -23.14 -22.86 12.51
CA LYS A 389 -24.44 -22.22 12.36
C LYS A 389 -24.42 -21.08 11.34
N ILE A 390 -23.41 -20.20 11.41
CA ILE A 390 -23.24 -19.06 10.50
C ILE A 390 -22.99 -19.57 9.10
N PHE A 391 -22.06 -20.52 8.92
CA PHE A 391 -21.74 -21.11 7.65
C PHE A 391 -22.94 -21.76 6.96
N ILE A 392 -23.74 -22.53 7.68
CA ILE A 392 -24.99 -23.10 7.16
C ILE A 392 -25.97 -22.01 6.72
N GLY A 393 -26.01 -20.88 7.44
CA GLY A 393 -26.80 -19.70 7.10
C GLY A 393 -26.38 -19.11 5.74
N MET A 394 -25.08 -18.95 5.52
CA MET A 394 -24.48 -18.43 4.27
C MET A 394 -24.88 -19.32 3.07
N LEU A 395 -24.63 -20.62 3.15
CA LEU A 395 -24.95 -21.56 2.07
C LEU A 395 -26.43 -21.55 1.70
N LYS A 396 -27.34 -21.40 2.67
CA LYS A 396 -28.79 -21.31 2.39
C LYS A 396 -29.20 -20.02 1.70
N GLN A 397 -28.51 -18.89 1.99
CA GLN A 397 -28.76 -17.62 1.31
C GLN A 397 -28.30 -17.68 -0.16
N GLU A 398 -27.14 -18.24 -0.42
CA GLU A 398 -26.63 -18.43 -1.78
C GLU A 398 -27.55 -19.31 -2.64
N GLN A 399 -28.06 -20.40 -2.05
CA GLN A 399 -29.03 -21.27 -2.76
C GLN A 399 -30.36 -20.55 -3.09
N LYS A 400 -30.81 -19.62 -2.23
CA LYS A 400 -32.02 -18.82 -2.49
C LYS A 400 -31.79 -17.81 -3.61
N SER A 401 -30.66 -17.12 -3.60
CA SER A 401 -30.31 -16.13 -4.63
C SER A 401 -30.11 -16.78 -6.00
N SER A 402 -29.47 -17.93 -6.08
CA SER A 402 -29.27 -18.67 -7.32
C SER A 402 -30.57 -19.29 -7.90
N ARG A 403 -31.56 -19.58 -7.05
CA ARG A 403 -32.90 -20.01 -7.50
C ARG A 403 -33.76 -18.85 -8.02
N SER A 404 -33.58 -17.65 -7.50
CA SER A 404 -34.33 -16.45 -7.93
C SER A 404 -33.82 -15.87 -9.25
N SER A 405 -32.58 -16.15 -9.64
CA SER A 405 -31.93 -15.66 -10.86
C SER A 405 -32.15 -16.55 -12.11
N LYS A 406 -32.81 -17.70 -12.00
CA LYS A 406 -33.20 -18.48 -13.17
C LYS A 406 -34.35 -17.79 -13.91
N PRO A 407 -34.21 -17.42 -15.21
CA PRO A 407 -35.33 -16.84 -15.97
C PRO A 407 -36.52 -17.78 -15.96
N LYS A 408 -37.72 -17.29 -15.62
CA LYS A 408 -38.97 -18.02 -15.82
C LYS A 408 -39.08 -18.35 -17.28
N ASN A 409 -39.09 -19.66 -17.61
CA ASN A 409 -39.42 -20.15 -18.95
C ASN A 409 -40.75 -19.52 -19.38
N ILE A 410 -40.72 -18.70 -20.42
CA ILE A 410 -41.90 -18.25 -21.15
C ILE A 410 -42.44 -19.47 -21.87
N PRO A 411 -43.71 -19.89 -21.67
CA PRO A 411 -44.29 -20.98 -22.47
C PRO A 411 -44.34 -20.51 -23.93
N SER A 412 -43.72 -21.27 -24.80
CA SER A 412 -43.88 -21.10 -26.25
C SER A 412 -45.33 -21.44 -26.60
N ASP A 413 -46.13 -20.43 -26.82
CA ASP A 413 -47.47 -20.56 -27.38
C ASP A 413 -47.37 -20.99 -28.84
N SER A 414 -47.55 -22.28 -29.09
CA SER A 414 -47.63 -22.84 -30.42
C SER A 414 -49.11 -22.94 -30.82
N THR A 415 -49.65 -21.83 -31.28
CA THR A 415 -50.87 -21.85 -32.11
C THR A 415 -50.69 -20.84 -33.24
N ALA A 416 -50.27 -21.34 -34.40
CA ALA A 416 -50.53 -20.68 -35.66
C ALA A 416 -51.22 -21.67 -36.57
N ARG A 417 -52.44 -21.39 -36.86
CA ARG A 417 -53.28 -22.00 -37.91
C ARG A 417 -52.92 -21.40 -39.27
N SER A 418 -53.15 -22.29 -40.23
CA SER A 418 -53.40 -22.16 -41.68
C SER A 418 -52.27 -21.59 -42.51
#